data_de54a53544246504bc0cbf580ff59374
#
_entry.id   de54a53544246504bc0cbf580ff59374
#
_cell.length_a   1.000
_cell.length_b   1.000
_cell.length_c   1.000
_cell.angle_alpha   90.00
_cell.angle_beta   90.00
_cell.angle_gamma   90.00
#
_symmetry.space_group_name_H-M   'P 1'
#
loop_
_entity.id
_entity.type
_entity.pdbx_description
1 polymer ?
#
loop_
_entity_poly.entity_id
_entity_poly.type
_entity_poly.pdbx_seq_one_letter_code
_entity_poly.pdbx_strand_id
1 'polypeptide(L)'
;MKFAIFGNTYQAKKSSHALRLFQLLRRQKAEICMCRDFYQFLTTELKMDIHADHLFDGDDFDADMVISIGGDGTFLKAARRVGRKGIPILGINTGRLGFLADISPEEMEETFDEIQAGRYSVEERSVLQLICDEKRLQDSPYALNEIAILKRDSSSMISIRTAINGAYLNTRSEERRVGKECRIGCRSRWSPYH
;
A
#
# COMPACT_ATOMS: atom_id res chain seq x y z
N MET A 1 -3.94 17.96 -13.28
CA MET A 1 -3.87 16.54 -12.90
C MET A 1 -4.66 16.32 -11.62
N LYS A 2 -5.31 15.18 -11.55
CA LYS A 2 -6.09 14.72 -10.40
C LYS A 2 -5.34 13.64 -9.66
N PHE A 3 -5.10 13.85 -8.36
CA PHE A 3 -4.37 12.92 -7.51
C PHE A 3 -5.27 12.30 -6.46
N ALA A 4 -5.20 10.97 -6.29
CA ALA A 4 -5.82 10.28 -5.16
C ALA A 4 -4.77 10.03 -4.08
N ILE A 5 -4.99 10.52 -2.85
CA ILE A 5 -3.98 10.51 -1.79
C ILE A 5 -4.33 9.50 -0.70
N PHE A 6 -3.39 8.62 -0.43
CA PHE A 6 -3.40 7.65 0.65
C PHE A 6 -2.27 7.93 1.63
N GLY A 7 -2.53 7.83 2.91
CA GLY A 7 -1.52 8.05 3.92
C GLY A 7 -1.63 7.10 5.10
N ASN A 8 -0.62 7.14 5.97
CA ASN A 8 -0.58 6.36 7.19
C ASN A 8 -1.04 7.20 8.39
N THR A 9 -2.08 6.73 9.08
CA THR A 9 -2.66 7.37 10.27
C THR A 9 -1.87 7.11 11.57
N TYR A 10 -0.86 6.24 11.55
CA TYR A 10 -0.10 5.88 12.75
C TYR A 10 1.17 6.73 13.00
N GLN A 11 1.53 7.63 12.08
CA GLN A 11 2.78 8.38 12.16
C GLN A 11 2.56 9.90 12.31
N ALA A 12 1.95 10.31 13.41
CA ALA A 12 1.72 11.72 13.74
C ALA A 12 2.98 12.61 13.71
N LYS A 13 4.18 12.04 13.96
CA LYS A 13 5.45 12.79 13.98
C LYS A 13 5.93 13.30 12.61
N LYS A 14 5.25 12.96 11.52
CA LYS A 14 5.66 13.30 10.15
C LYS A 14 4.67 14.20 9.41
N SER A 15 3.92 14.98 10.16
CA SER A 15 2.94 15.94 9.63
C SER A 15 3.56 17.00 8.70
N SER A 16 4.84 17.36 8.91
CA SER A 16 5.53 18.34 8.07
C SER A 16 5.65 17.92 6.61
N HIS A 17 5.89 16.62 6.34
CA HIS A 17 6.01 16.11 4.98
C HIS A 17 4.65 16.10 4.27
N ALA A 18 3.58 15.74 4.99
CA ALA A 18 2.22 15.83 4.45
C ALA A 18 1.85 17.30 4.14
N LEU A 19 2.15 18.22 5.05
CA LEU A 19 1.89 19.64 4.84
C LEU A 19 2.63 20.17 3.61
N ARG A 20 3.90 19.83 3.45
CA ARG A 20 4.70 20.21 2.28
C ARG A 20 4.11 19.67 0.98
N LEU A 21 3.64 18.41 0.98
CA LEU A 21 2.94 17.83 -0.17
C LEU A 21 1.69 18.64 -0.54
N PHE A 22 0.82 18.95 0.42
CA PHE A 22 -0.41 19.71 0.13
C PHE A 22 -0.13 21.14 -0.34
N GLN A 23 0.90 21.79 0.21
CA GLN A 23 1.33 23.11 -0.27
C GLN A 23 1.81 23.06 -1.73
N LEU A 24 2.56 22.02 -2.08
CA LEU A 24 3.05 21.77 -3.42
C LEU A 24 1.89 21.53 -4.41
N LEU A 25 0.97 20.62 -4.08
CA LEU A 25 -0.18 20.31 -4.90
C LEU A 25 -1.08 21.53 -5.11
N ARG A 26 -1.28 22.35 -4.07
CA ARG A 26 -2.04 23.59 -4.16
C ARG A 26 -1.36 24.60 -5.08
N ARG A 27 -0.03 24.77 -4.99
CA ARG A 27 0.76 25.64 -5.88
C ARG A 27 0.59 25.22 -7.35
N GLN A 28 0.51 23.93 -7.60
CA GLN A 28 0.33 23.37 -8.94
C GLN A 28 -1.13 23.31 -9.39
N LYS A 29 -2.08 23.79 -8.59
CA LYS A 29 -3.53 23.75 -8.87
C LYS A 29 -4.03 22.34 -9.21
N ALA A 30 -3.48 21.35 -8.52
CA ALA A 30 -3.87 19.96 -8.68
C ALA A 30 -5.24 19.73 -8.03
N GLU A 31 -6.05 18.87 -8.64
CA GLU A 31 -7.29 18.37 -8.05
C GLU A 31 -6.94 17.25 -7.06
N ILE A 32 -7.44 17.35 -5.84
CA ILE A 32 -7.08 16.45 -4.73
C ILE A 32 -8.29 15.62 -4.33
N CYS A 33 -8.19 14.31 -4.54
CA CYS A 33 -9.09 13.31 -3.96
C CYS A 33 -8.39 12.65 -2.77
N MET A 34 -9.07 12.51 -1.64
CA MET A 34 -8.46 11.88 -0.46
C MET A 34 -9.30 10.75 0.09
N CYS A 35 -8.60 9.71 0.57
CA CYS A 35 -9.23 8.73 1.43
C CYS A 35 -9.75 9.42 2.71
N ARG A 36 -11.03 9.22 3.02
CA ARG A 36 -11.71 9.91 4.13
C ARG A 36 -11.01 9.70 5.46
N ASP A 37 -10.60 8.49 5.79
CA ASP A 37 -9.91 8.19 7.05
C ASP A 37 -8.60 9.00 7.18
N PHE A 38 -7.86 9.14 6.09
CA PHE A 38 -6.62 9.91 6.11
C PHE A 38 -6.87 11.41 6.21
N TYR A 39 -7.89 11.92 5.51
CA TYR A 39 -8.31 13.31 5.62
C TYR A 39 -8.75 13.66 7.05
N GLN A 40 -9.61 12.84 7.66
CA GLN A 40 -10.04 13.02 9.04
C GLN A 40 -8.87 13.00 10.01
N PHE A 41 -7.93 12.06 9.85
CA PHE A 41 -6.73 12.01 10.67
C PHE A 41 -5.92 13.32 10.58
N LEU A 42 -5.69 13.85 9.39
CA LEU A 42 -4.91 15.07 9.20
C LEU A 42 -5.63 16.31 9.78
N THR A 43 -6.94 16.41 9.60
CA THR A 43 -7.72 17.59 10.02
C THR A 43 -8.11 17.55 11.49
N THR A 44 -8.46 16.37 12.03
CA THR A 44 -8.98 16.24 13.39
C THR A 44 -7.86 15.99 14.41
N GLU A 45 -6.98 15.01 14.12
CA GLU A 45 -5.91 14.63 15.06
C GLU A 45 -4.70 15.56 14.96
N LEU A 46 -4.28 15.89 13.73
CA LEU A 46 -3.13 16.76 13.52
C LEU A 46 -3.48 18.24 13.35
N LYS A 47 -4.77 18.59 13.33
CA LYS A 47 -5.28 19.94 13.17
C LYS A 47 -4.68 20.70 12.00
N MET A 48 -4.41 19.98 10.91
CA MET A 48 -3.85 20.57 9.70
C MET A 48 -4.96 21.26 8.90
N ASP A 49 -4.67 22.47 8.43
CA ASP A 49 -5.52 23.19 7.48
C ASP A 49 -5.18 22.73 6.06
N ILE A 50 -5.89 21.71 5.60
CA ILE A 50 -5.74 21.14 4.26
C ILE A 50 -7.08 21.11 3.55
N HIS A 51 -7.04 21.25 2.23
CA HIS A 51 -8.20 21.15 1.37
C HIS A 51 -8.12 19.88 0.52
N ALA A 52 -9.26 19.21 0.37
CA ALA A 52 -9.47 18.14 -0.59
C ALA A 52 -10.73 18.48 -1.40
N ASP A 53 -10.64 18.37 -2.71
CA ASP A 53 -11.78 18.63 -3.61
C ASP A 53 -12.83 17.53 -3.49
N HIS A 54 -12.37 16.29 -3.32
CA HIS A 54 -13.23 15.11 -3.16
C HIS A 54 -12.72 14.19 -2.05
N LEU A 55 -13.67 13.58 -1.33
CA LEU A 55 -13.39 12.51 -0.37
C LEU A 55 -14.00 11.21 -0.87
N PHE A 56 -13.25 10.11 -0.76
CA PHE A 56 -13.73 8.79 -1.14
C PHE A 56 -13.59 7.78 0.00
N ASP A 57 -14.50 6.82 0.00
CA ASP A 57 -14.49 5.65 0.85
C ASP A 57 -14.32 4.41 -0.04
N GLY A 58 -13.77 3.31 0.52
CA GLY A 58 -13.61 2.10 -0.27
C GLY A 58 -12.71 2.32 -1.50
N ASP A 59 -12.99 1.57 -2.56
CA ASP A 59 -12.18 1.53 -3.78
C ASP A 59 -12.79 2.34 -4.93
N ASP A 60 -13.88 3.07 -4.67
CA ASP A 60 -14.57 3.90 -5.66
C ASP A 60 -13.92 5.30 -5.73
N PHE A 61 -12.84 5.40 -6.47
CA PHE A 61 -12.17 6.66 -6.79
C PHE A 61 -11.59 6.59 -8.20
N ASP A 62 -11.43 7.78 -8.79
CA ASP A 62 -10.79 8.01 -10.07
C ASP A 62 -9.72 9.10 -9.92
N ALA A 63 -8.56 8.91 -10.57
CA ALA A 63 -7.45 9.85 -10.56
C ALA A 63 -6.49 9.58 -11.72
N ASP A 64 -5.71 10.58 -12.11
CA ASP A 64 -4.61 10.42 -13.06
C ASP A 64 -3.43 9.69 -12.43
N MET A 65 -3.23 9.87 -11.12
CA MET A 65 -2.15 9.26 -10.35
C MET A 65 -2.55 9.11 -8.88
N VAL A 66 -2.08 8.06 -8.25
CA VAL A 66 -2.19 7.84 -6.80
C VAL A 66 -0.91 8.27 -6.10
N ILE A 67 -1.03 9.01 -5.01
CA ILE A 67 0.08 9.34 -4.12
C ILE A 67 -0.07 8.52 -2.83
N SER A 68 0.95 7.73 -2.52
CA SER A 68 1.08 7.02 -1.24
C SER A 68 2.11 7.72 -0.38
N ILE A 69 1.67 8.37 0.72
CA ILE A 69 2.57 9.03 1.66
C ILE A 69 2.76 8.17 2.91
N GLY A 70 3.96 7.59 3.07
CA GLY A 70 4.25 6.65 4.15
C GLY A 70 5.45 5.77 3.84
N GLY A 71 5.39 4.51 4.21
CA GLY A 71 6.36 3.48 3.82
C GLY A 71 5.70 2.42 2.93
N ASP A 72 6.42 1.32 2.66
CA ASP A 72 5.96 0.22 1.80
C ASP A 72 4.57 -0.32 2.19
N GLY A 73 4.26 -0.39 3.49
CA GLY A 73 2.94 -0.84 3.94
C GLY A 73 1.80 0.08 3.51
N THR A 74 2.04 1.39 3.40
CA THR A 74 1.05 2.36 2.88
C THR A 74 0.93 2.21 1.38
N PHE A 75 2.05 2.04 0.69
CA PHE A 75 2.09 1.79 -0.75
C PHE A 75 1.32 0.52 -1.12
N LEU A 76 1.53 -0.58 -0.41
CA LEU A 76 0.80 -1.84 -0.62
C LEU A 76 -0.71 -1.69 -0.40
N LYS A 77 -1.12 -0.90 0.61
CA LYS A 77 -2.55 -0.58 0.81
C LYS A 77 -3.12 0.21 -0.35
N ALA A 78 -2.40 1.20 -0.85
CA ALA A 78 -2.81 1.98 -2.02
C ALA A 78 -2.90 1.09 -3.27
N ALA A 79 -1.88 0.27 -3.54
CA ALA A 79 -1.85 -0.66 -4.67
C ALA A 79 -3.03 -1.66 -4.65
N ARG A 80 -3.38 -2.18 -3.46
CA ARG A 80 -4.55 -3.04 -3.28
C ARG A 80 -5.84 -2.35 -3.71
N ARG A 81 -6.01 -1.06 -3.35
CA ARG A 81 -7.21 -0.27 -3.66
C ARG A 81 -7.24 0.22 -5.10
N VAL A 82 -6.09 0.44 -5.71
CA VAL A 82 -5.99 0.67 -7.16
C VAL A 82 -6.43 -0.58 -7.93
N GLY A 83 -6.00 -1.76 -7.48
CA GLY A 83 -6.44 -3.03 -8.07
C GLY A 83 -6.22 -3.07 -9.58
N ARG A 84 -7.32 -3.21 -10.34
CA ARG A 84 -7.31 -3.32 -11.82
C ARG A 84 -7.47 -1.98 -12.54
N LYS A 85 -7.50 -0.85 -11.84
CA LYS A 85 -7.77 0.45 -12.47
C LYS A 85 -6.64 0.94 -13.37
N GLY A 86 -5.43 0.38 -13.22
CA GLY A 86 -4.26 0.77 -14.02
C GLY A 86 -3.76 2.19 -13.71
N ILE A 87 -4.13 2.76 -12.57
CA ILE A 87 -3.69 4.09 -12.16
C ILE A 87 -2.26 3.99 -11.61
N PRO A 88 -1.29 4.77 -12.12
CA PRO A 88 0.07 4.77 -11.59
C PRO A 88 0.12 5.26 -10.14
N ILE A 89 1.06 4.70 -9.38
CA ILE A 89 1.22 5.01 -7.94
C ILE A 89 2.60 5.60 -7.71
N LEU A 90 2.63 6.78 -7.11
CA LEU A 90 3.83 7.45 -6.63
C LEU A 90 3.99 7.20 -5.13
N GLY A 91 5.12 6.65 -4.71
CA GLY A 91 5.43 6.38 -3.30
C GLY A 91 6.34 7.43 -2.69
N ILE A 92 5.82 8.24 -1.77
CA ILE A 92 6.62 9.19 -0.99
C ILE A 92 6.93 8.56 0.36
N ASN A 93 8.21 8.27 0.58
CA ASN A 93 8.67 7.65 1.81
C ASN A 93 8.87 8.68 2.91
N THR A 94 8.09 8.59 3.97
CA THR A 94 8.24 9.45 5.15
C THR A 94 8.93 8.75 6.31
N GLY A 95 9.52 7.59 6.09
CA GLY A 95 10.11 6.73 7.11
C GLY A 95 11.51 6.22 6.79
N ARG A 96 11.72 4.96 7.13
CA ARG A 96 12.91 4.24 6.69
C ARG A 96 12.73 3.90 5.22
N LEU A 97 13.79 4.07 4.44
CA LEU A 97 13.79 3.71 3.03
C LEU A 97 13.27 2.26 2.86
N GLY A 98 12.29 2.11 1.97
CA GLY A 98 11.68 0.84 1.61
C GLY A 98 12.12 0.40 0.21
N PHE A 99 11.38 -0.55 -0.36
CA PHE A 99 11.61 -1.07 -1.72
C PHE A 99 10.56 -0.59 -2.71
N LEU A 100 9.46 0.01 -2.23
CA LEU A 100 8.32 0.41 -3.06
C LEU A 100 8.07 1.91 -3.03
N ALA A 101 8.19 2.54 -1.85
CA ALA A 101 8.12 3.98 -1.69
C ALA A 101 9.56 4.51 -1.64
N ASP A 102 10.04 5.03 -2.73
CA ASP A 102 11.45 5.38 -2.95
C ASP A 102 11.70 6.89 -3.02
N ILE A 103 10.65 7.71 -3.21
CA ILE A 103 10.79 9.16 -3.26
C ILE A 103 10.92 9.72 -1.84
N SER A 104 12.02 10.40 -1.58
CA SER A 104 12.22 11.08 -0.31
C SER A 104 11.41 12.39 -0.25
N PRO A 105 11.10 12.90 0.96
CA PRO A 105 10.41 14.19 1.10
C PRO A 105 11.19 15.37 0.52
N GLU A 106 12.50 15.27 0.44
CA GLU A 106 13.40 16.27 -0.12
C GLU A 106 13.26 16.36 -1.64
N GLU A 107 13.03 15.23 -2.30
CA GLU A 107 12.91 15.11 -3.77
C GLU A 107 11.51 15.45 -4.30
N MET A 108 10.52 15.67 -3.41
CA MET A 108 9.13 15.89 -3.82
C MET A 108 8.97 17.02 -4.85
N GLU A 109 9.62 18.18 -4.66
CA GLU A 109 9.42 19.32 -5.57
C GLU A 109 9.90 19.00 -6.98
N GLU A 110 11.12 18.46 -7.09
CA GLU A 110 11.69 18.06 -8.37
C GLU A 110 10.83 16.98 -9.05
N THR A 111 10.43 15.96 -8.29
CA THR A 111 9.58 14.86 -8.78
C THR A 111 8.25 15.40 -9.36
N PHE A 112 7.59 16.31 -8.67
CA PHE A 112 6.31 16.85 -9.16
C PHE A 112 6.48 17.78 -10.36
N ASP A 113 7.59 18.50 -10.48
CA ASP A 113 7.92 19.29 -11.65
C ASP A 113 8.17 18.39 -12.87
N GLU A 114 8.85 17.24 -12.69
CA GLU A 114 9.04 16.24 -13.72
C GLU A 114 7.71 15.58 -14.15
N ILE A 115 6.85 15.26 -13.19
CA ILE A 115 5.51 14.70 -13.46
C ILE A 115 4.67 15.69 -14.29
N GLN A 116 4.66 16.98 -13.94
CA GLN A 116 3.93 17.99 -14.68
C GLN A 116 4.47 18.17 -16.10
N ALA A 117 5.77 18.04 -16.26
CA ALA A 117 6.41 18.12 -17.58
C ALA A 117 6.24 16.82 -18.41
N GLY A 118 5.58 15.79 -17.86
CA GLY A 118 5.42 14.48 -18.52
C GLY A 118 6.72 13.69 -18.62
N ARG A 119 7.75 14.03 -17.87
CA ARG A 119 9.06 13.37 -17.88
C ARG A 119 9.16 12.33 -16.79
N TYR A 120 8.38 11.28 -16.91
CA TYR A 120 8.43 10.10 -16.01
C TYR A 120 8.15 8.82 -16.80
N SER A 121 8.57 7.70 -16.27
CA SER A 121 8.23 6.37 -16.75
C SER A 121 7.41 5.62 -15.72
N VAL A 122 6.54 4.72 -16.19
CA VAL A 122 5.73 3.86 -15.33
C VAL A 122 6.27 2.43 -15.42
N GLU A 123 6.66 1.88 -14.28
CA GLU A 123 7.01 0.46 -14.17
C GLU A 123 5.74 -0.37 -13.97
N GLU A 124 5.48 -1.30 -14.88
CA GLU A 124 4.36 -2.23 -14.75
C GLU A 124 4.71 -3.38 -13.80
N ARG A 125 3.84 -3.65 -12.86
CA ARG A 125 3.99 -4.74 -11.90
C ARG A 125 2.79 -5.68 -11.93
N SER A 126 3.07 -6.98 -11.90
CA SER A 126 2.04 -8.01 -11.79
C SER A 126 1.34 -7.94 -10.44
N VAL A 127 0.03 -8.10 -10.45
CA VAL A 127 -0.82 -8.11 -9.26
C VAL A 127 -1.46 -9.49 -9.12
N LEU A 128 -1.39 -10.06 -7.93
CA LEU A 128 -2.08 -11.31 -7.60
C LEU A 128 -3.56 -11.01 -7.29
N GLN A 129 -4.45 -11.86 -7.78
CA GLN A 129 -5.85 -11.84 -7.41
C GLN A 129 -6.22 -13.07 -6.59
N LEU A 130 -6.77 -12.86 -5.41
CA LEU A 130 -7.36 -13.93 -4.60
C LEU A 130 -8.78 -14.22 -5.10
N ILE A 131 -9.05 -15.49 -5.43
CA ILE A 131 -10.38 -15.97 -5.72
C ILE A 131 -10.76 -16.97 -4.63
N CYS A 132 -11.79 -16.69 -3.86
CA CYS A 132 -12.27 -17.55 -2.78
C CYS A 132 -13.78 -17.36 -2.57
N ASP A 133 -14.41 -18.30 -1.86
CA ASP A 133 -15.85 -18.27 -1.56
C ASP A 133 -16.18 -17.33 -0.38
N GLU A 134 -15.19 -16.88 0.39
CA GLU A 134 -15.36 -15.99 1.53
C GLU A 134 -15.62 -14.55 1.09
N LYS A 135 -16.86 -14.07 1.24
CA LYS A 135 -17.31 -12.74 0.80
C LYS A 135 -16.44 -11.59 1.34
N ARG A 136 -15.96 -11.68 2.58
CA ARG A 136 -15.15 -10.63 3.21
C ARG A 136 -13.80 -10.40 2.51
N LEU A 137 -13.30 -11.41 1.79
CA LEU A 137 -12.04 -11.31 1.05
C LEU A 137 -12.25 -10.86 -0.40
N GLN A 138 -13.50 -10.74 -0.84
CA GLN A 138 -13.84 -10.31 -2.19
C GLN A 138 -13.85 -8.78 -2.35
N ASP A 139 -13.97 -8.02 -1.26
CA ASP A 139 -14.09 -6.55 -1.32
C ASP A 139 -12.80 -5.88 -1.85
N SER A 140 -11.65 -6.50 -1.65
CA SER A 140 -10.37 -6.01 -2.21
C SER A 140 -9.38 -7.17 -2.35
N PRO A 141 -9.57 -8.02 -3.38
CA PRO A 141 -8.89 -9.32 -3.49
C PRO A 141 -7.48 -9.24 -4.09
N TYR A 142 -6.89 -8.05 -4.17
CA TYR A 142 -5.62 -7.85 -4.87
C TYR A 142 -4.44 -7.74 -3.92
N ALA A 143 -3.29 -8.28 -4.33
CA ALA A 143 -2.01 -8.15 -3.63
C ALA A 143 -0.88 -7.90 -4.63
N LEU A 144 -0.05 -6.90 -4.35
CA LEU A 144 1.11 -6.57 -5.17
C LEU A 144 2.30 -7.52 -4.88
N ASN A 145 2.50 -7.91 -3.62
CA ASN A 145 3.62 -8.76 -3.22
C ASN A 145 3.21 -10.23 -3.07
N GLU A 146 2.35 -10.50 -2.08
CA GLU A 146 2.04 -11.86 -1.66
C GLU A 146 0.64 -11.98 -1.06
N ILE A 147 0.11 -13.19 -1.10
CA ILE A 147 -1.08 -13.60 -0.35
C ILE A 147 -0.62 -14.62 0.69
N ALA A 148 -0.71 -14.26 1.96
CA ALA A 148 -0.28 -15.11 3.06
C ALA A 148 -1.48 -15.83 3.69
N ILE A 149 -1.39 -17.14 3.82
CA ILE A 149 -2.37 -17.97 4.53
C ILE A 149 -1.81 -18.27 5.90
N LEU A 150 -2.42 -17.72 6.94
CA LEU A 150 -1.98 -17.84 8.30
C LEU A 150 -2.98 -18.65 9.12
N LYS A 151 -2.46 -19.45 10.03
CA LYS A 151 -3.22 -20.18 11.02
C LYS A 151 -3.82 -19.18 12.03
N ARG A 152 -5.13 -19.29 12.30
CA ARG A 152 -5.81 -18.44 13.26
C ARG A 152 -5.53 -18.83 14.71
N ASP A 153 -5.66 -20.13 15.02
CA ASP A 153 -5.55 -20.63 16.38
C ASP A 153 -4.25 -21.41 16.61
N SER A 154 -3.61 -21.20 17.75
CA SER A 154 -2.32 -21.82 18.07
C SER A 154 -2.41 -23.34 18.29
N SER A 155 -3.59 -23.88 18.65
CA SER A 155 -3.82 -25.27 19.02
C SER A 155 -4.25 -26.19 17.86
N SER A 156 -4.66 -25.63 16.71
CA SER A 156 -5.10 -26.45 15.58
C SER A 156 -3.97 -26.68 14.57
N MET A 157 -3.97 -27.82 13.90
CA MET A 157 -3.12 -28.08 12.75
C MET A 157 -3.84 -27.65 11.48
N ILE A 158 -3.15 -26.95 10.58
CA ILE A 158 -3.67 -26.68 9.24
C ILE A 158 -2.88 -27.51 8.23
N SER A 159 -3.59 -28.02 7.23
CA SER A 159 -2.99 -28.68 6.08
C SER A 159 -3.37 -27.94 4.82
N ILE A 160 -2.38 -27.50 4.07
CA ILE A 160 -2.57 -26.74 2.84
C ILE A 160 -2.04 -27.57 1.67
N ARG A 161 -2.94 -28.05 0.84
CA ARG A 161 -2.61 -28.71 -0.42
C ARG A 161 -2.49 -27.67 -1.53
N THR A 162 -1.35 -27.63 -2.17
CA THR A 162 -1.04 -26.66 -3.22
C THR A 162 -0.97 -27.33 -4.59
N ALA A 163 -1.58 -26.71 -5.58
CA ALA A 163 -1.47 -27.09 -6.98
C ALA A 163 -1.19 -25.85 -7.83
N ILE A 164 -0.48 -26.02 -8.93
CA ILE A 164 -0.22 -24.98 -9.93
C ILE A 164 -0.77 -25.47 -11.27
N ASN A 165 -1.65 -24.69 -11.88
CA ASN A 165 -2.31 -25.04 -13.14
C ASN A 165 -2.98 -26.42 -13.12
N GLY A 166 -3.55 -26.81 -11.97
CA GLY A 166 -4.17 -28.11 -11.76
C GLY A 166 -3.20 -29.25 -11.39
N ALA A 167 -1.90 -29.09 -11.56
CA ALA A 167 -0.91 -30.06 -11.17
C ALA A 167 -0.55 -29.93 -9.68
N TYR A 168 -0.56 -31.04 -8.95
CA TYR A 168 -0.20 -31.09 -7.54
C TYR A 168 1.27 -30.66 -7.34
N LEU A 169 1.50 -29.70 -6.46
CA LEU A 169 2.84 -29.25 -6.10
C LEU A 169 3.31 -29.87 -4.78
N ASN A 170 2.61 -29.58 -3.69
CA ASN A 170 2.93 -30.10 -2.37
C ASN A 170 1.75 -30.01 -1.41
N THR A 171 1.90 -30.65 -0.25
CA THR A 171 1.02 -30.45 0.90
C THR A 171 1.88 -30.04 2.08
N ARG A 172 1.59 -28.90 2.69
CA ARG A 172 2.21 -28.43 3.93
C ARG A 172 1.25 -28.60 5.09
N SER A 173 1.73 -29.20 6.16
CA SER A 173 1.06 -29.20 7.46
C SER A 173 1.92 -28.43 8.45
N GLU A 174 1.33 -27.50 9.17
CA GLU A 174 2.04 -26.72 10.17
C GLU A 174 1.48 -27.06 11.55
N GLU A 175 2.28 -27.78 12.34
CA GLU A 175 2.08 -28.00 13.76
C GLU A 175 3.02 -27.07 14.51
N ARG A 176 2.50 -26.00 15.12
CA ARG A 176 3.31 -25.16 15.97
C ARG A 176 3.45 -25.82 17.33
N ARG A 177 4.55 -26.52 17.57
CA ARG A 177 4.98 -26.84 18.91
C ARG A 177 5.42 -25.56 19.60
N VAL A 178 4.74 -25.18 20.68
CA VAL A 178 5.16 -24.07 21.53
C VAL A 178 6.33 -24.57 22.39
N GLY A 179 7.52 -24.59 21.82
CA GLY A 179 8.75 -24.62 22.60
C GLY A 179 9.07 -23.20 23.06
N LYS A 180 9.57 -23.04 24.28
CA LYS A 180 9.91 -21.76 24.91
C LYS A 180 10.94 -20.89 24.15
N GLU A 181 11.39 -21.29 22.96
CA GLU A 181 12.58 -20.75 22.30
C GLU A 181 12.32 -19.99 20.99
N CYS A 182 11.08 -19.86 20.51
CA CYS A 182 10.80 -19.06 19.31
C CYS A 182 10.35 -17.64 19.65
N ARG A 183 11.29 -16.83 20.18
CA ARG A 183 11.13 -15.38 20.36
C ARG A 183 11.69 -14.57 19.19
N ILE A 184 12.08 -15.23 18.10
CA ILE A 184 12.62 -14.60 16.90
C ILE A 184 11.68 -14.93 15.75
N GLY A 185 11.06 -13.87 15.18
CA GLY A 185 10.20 -14.00 14.02
C GLY A 185 10.98 -14.58 12.82
N CYS A 186 10.67 -15.82 12.45
CA CYS A 186 11.13 -16.40 11.20
C CYS A 186 10.48 -15.64 10.03
N ARG A 187 11.16 -14.64 9.50
CA ARG A 187 10.98 -14.18 8.14
C ARG A 187 11.69 -15.21 7.25
N SER A 188 10.97 -16.13 6.65
CA SER A 188 11.52 -16.95 5.57
C SER A 188 11.69 -16.04 4.33
N ARG A 189 12.91 -15.56 4.15
CA ARG A 189 13.33 -14.87 2.95
C ARG A 189 13.58 -15.95 1.88
N TRP A 190 12.70 -16.08 0.93
CA TRP A 190 13.03 -16.78 -0.30
C TRP A 190 13.95 -15.89 -1.14
N SER A 191 15.22 -16.26 -1.24
CA SER A 191 16.15 -15.68 -2.19
C SER A 191 16.07 -16.52 -3.49
N PRO A 192 15.89 -15.93 -4.68
CA PRO A 192 15.84 -16.68 -5.92
C PRO A 192 17.24 -16.84 -6.55
N TYR A 193 18.27 -17.14 -5.75
CA TYR A 193 19.59 -17.47 -6.28
C TYR A 193 20.20 -18.64 -5.51
N HIS A 194 20.01 -19.81 -6.06
CA HIS A 194 21.00 -20.87 -6.28
C HIS A 194 20.52 -21.77 -7.40
#